data_6d10492861c3e74fb0dfbe7c51a2102a
#
_entry.id   6d10492861c3e74fb0dfbe7c51a2102a
#
_cell.length_a   1.000
_cell.length_b   1.000
_cell.length_c   1.000
_cell.angle_alpha   90.00
_cell.angle_beta   90.00
_cell.angle_gamma   90.00
#
_symmetry.space_group_name_H-M   'P 1'
#
loop_
_entity.id
_entity.type
_entity.pdbx_description
1 polymer ?
#
loop_
_entity_poly.entity_id
_entity_poly.type
_entity_poly.pdbx_seq_one_letter_code
_entity_poly.pdbx_strand_id
1 'polypeptide(L)'
;YEIMPSLVGSEMCIRDRPNSELAAALWKEDIREFKILASFLQPVDEFSSQEAKQWVKEIPYLEIAEQCSHNLFYKLPDVEDLLLGLIFNVEDEYARTVAYLVWAELFKEGKDLIAPVRTAFVAECMRTLAQTDFEASFKEKQAAVKAMKFYGRQSADQARQMLDGFDDFPEFMQTPEGQEIYNDLKFEFEYCR
;
A
#
# COMPACT_ATOMS: atom_id res chain seq x y z
N TYR A 1 -35.90 4.49 -30.14
CA TYR A 1 -34.55 4.78 -29.65
C TYR A 1 -34.23 3.75 -28.59
N GLU A 2 -33.59 2.65 -29.01
CA GLU A 2 -33.05 1.64 -28.13
C GLU A 2 -31.75 2.18 -27.54
N ILE A 3 -31.75 2.55 -26.28
CA ILE A 3 -30.53 2.85 -25.50
C ILE A 3 -29.89 1.51 -25.19
N MET A 4 -28.74 1.28 -25.81
CA MET A 4 -28.00 0.03 -25.72
C MET A 4 -27.72 -0.40 -24.27
N PRO A 5 -28.06 -1.64 -23.89
CA PRO A 5 -27.67 -2.24 -22.61
C PRO A 5 -26.17 -2.65 -22.57
N SER A 6 -25.37 -2.23 -23.55
CA SER A 6 -24.03 -2.79 -23.78
C SER A 6 -22.90 -2.18 -22.95
N LEU A 7 -23.13 -1.03 -22.28
CA LEU A 7 -22.06 -0.38 -21.50
C LEU A 7 -21.84 -1.03 -20.13
N VAL A 8 -22.91 -1.48 -19.48
CA VAL A 8 -22.79 -2.18 -18.17
C VAL A 8 -22.18 -3.59 -18.33
N GLY A 9 -22.37 -4.20 -19.48
CA GLY A 9 -21.76 -5.50 -19.80
C GLY A 9 -20.27 -5.43 -20.19
N SER A 10 -19.81 -4.27 -20.70
CA SER A 10 -18.43 -4.14 -21.14
C SER A 10 -17.43 -3.93 -20.00
N GLU A 11 -17.80 -3.23 -18.92
CA GLU A 11 -16.94 -3.10 -17.75
C GLU A 11 -16.71 -4.45 -17.04
N MET A 12 -17.75 -5.27 -16.96
CA MET A 12 -17.63 -6.64 -16.45
C MET A 12 -16.77 -7.51 -17.37
N CYS A 13 -16.88 -7.36 -18.69
CA CYS A 13 -16.07 -8.12 -19.66
C CYS A 13 -14.58 -7.75 -19.65
N ILE A 14 -14.22 -6.52 -19.30
CA ILE A 14 -12.81 -6.08 -19.19
C ILE A 14 -12.17 -6.70 -17.95
N ARG A 15 -12.87 -6.72 -16.84
CA ARG A 15 -12.40 -7.30 -15.58
C ARG A 15 -12.26 -8.84 -15.65
N ASP A 16 -13.07 -9.48 -16.45
CA ASP A 16 -13.13 -10.96 -16.58
C ASP A 16 -12.16 -11.53 -17.64
N ARG A 17 -11.39 -10.67 -18.33
CA ARG A 17 -10.41 -11.07 -19.33
C ARG A 17 -9.08 -10.34 -19.12
N PRO A 18 -8.29 -10.78 -18.14
CA PRO A 18 -6.93 -10.29 -17.98
C PRO A 18 -6.15 -10.42 -19.30
N ASN A 19 -5.34 -9.41 -19.61
CA ASN A 19 -4.55 -9.36 -20.85
C ASN A 19 -3.26 -8.61 -20.60
N SER A 20 -2.17 -9.33 -20.43
CA SER A 20 -0.85 -8.78 -20.11
C SER A 20 -0.28 -7.89 -21.22
N GLU A 21 -0.50 -8.23 -22.50
CA GLU A 21 -0.03 -7.41 -23.62
C GLU A 21 -0.73 -6.05 -23.65
N LEU A 22 -2.06 -6.05 -23.45
CA LEU A 22 -2.84 -4.81 -23.39
C LEU A 22 -2.49 -3.99 -22.16
N ALA A 23 -2.33 -4.64 -20.98
CA ALA A 23 -1.91 -3.97 -19.76
C ALA A 23 -0.56 -3.28 -19.92
N ALA A 24 0.43 -3.99 -20.50
CA ALA A 24 1.75 -3.44 -20.77
C ALA A 24 1.72 -2.29 -21.81
N ALA A 25 0.84 -2.37 -22.81
CA ALA A 25 0.67 -1.30 -23.79
C ALA A 25 0.07 -0.04 -23.15
N LEU A 26 -0.99 -0.20 -22.34
CA LEU A 26 -1.65 0.90 -21.63
C LEU A 26 -0.74 1.53 -20.57
N TRP A 27 0.09 0.73 -19.88
CA TRP A 27 1.02 1.24 -18.86
C TRP A 27 2.05 2.21 -19.43
N LYS A 28 2.48 2.01 -20.69
CA LYS A 28 3.46 2.88 -21.37
C LYS A 28 2.93 4.26 -21.74
N GLU A 29 1.61 4.40 -21.82
CA GLU A 29 0.99 5.68 -22.14
C GLU A 29 0.99 6.59 -20.91
N ASP A 30 1.32 7.87 -21.10
CA ASP A 30 1.28 8.87 -20.03
C ASP A 30 -0.15 9.42 -19.86
N ILE A 31 -1.10 8.50 -19.66
CA ILE A 31 -2.51 8.78 -19.45
C ILE A 31 -2.94 8.08 -18.15
N ARG A 32 -3.44 8.87 -17.18
CA ARG A 32 -3.84 8.41 -15.85
C ARG A 32 -4.79 7.21 -15.90
N GLU A 33 -5.88 7.33 -16.67
CA GLU A 33 -6.91 6.32 -16.80
C GLU A 33 -6.38 5.00 -17.39
N PHE A 34 -5.39 5.09 -18.27
CA PHE A 34 -4.76 3.92 -18.89
C PHE A 34 -3.88 3.17 -17.89
N LYS A 35 -3.14 3.89 -17.04
CA LYS A 35 -2.36 3.25 -15.97
C LYS A 35 -3.26 2.57 -14.93
N ILE A 36 -4.38 3.20 -14.57
CA ILE A 36 -5.38 2.58 -13.70
C ILE A 36 -5.97 1.32 -14.37
N LEU A 37 -6.38 1.42 -15.63
CA LEU A 37 -6.92 0.29 -16.36
C LEU A 37 -5.91 -0.85 -16.51
N ALA A 38 -4.64 -0.55 -16.74
CA ALA A 38 -3.57 -1.52 -16.78
C ALA A 38 -3.49 -2.35 -15.48
N SER A 39 -3.66 -1.72 -14.31
CA SER A 39 -3.66 -2.41 -13.02
C SER A 39 -4.81 -3.41 -12.85
N PHE A 40 -5.92 -3.22 -13.55
CA PHE A 40 -7.05 -4.17 -13.57
C PHE A 40 -6.87 -5.30 -14.57
N LEU A 41 -6.22 -5.00 -15.72
CA LEU A 41 -6.08 -5.93 -16.82
C LEU A 41 -4.90 -6.88 -16.67
N GLN A 42 -3.90 -6.49 -15.88
CA GLN A 42 -2.70 -7.29 -15.69
C GLN A 42 -3.04 -8.59 -14.93
N PRO A 43 -2.81 -9.77 -15.54
CA PRO A 43 -2.95 -11.05 -14.85
C PRO A 43 -1.93 -11.15 -13.71
N VAL A 44 -2.40 -11.50 -12.52
CA VAL A 44 -1.54 -11.62 -11.33
C VAL A 44 -0.49 -12.72 -11.51
N ASP A 45 -0.89 -13.86 -12.12
CA ASP A 45 -0.03 -15.02 -12.32
C ASP A 45 1.06 -14.80 -13.38
N GLU A 46 0.94 -13.74 -14.19
CA GLU A 46 1.89 -13.34 -15.23
C GLU A 46 2.65 -12.06 -14.85
N PHE A 47 2.66 -11.67 -13.57
CA PHE A 47 3.26 -10.43 -13.11
C PHE A 47 4.09 -10.67 -11.86
N SER A 48 5.38 -10.45 -11.96
CA SER A 48 6.34 -10.67 -10.87
C SER A 48 6.56 -9.42 -10.00
N SER A 49 7.12 -9.64 -8.80
CA SER A 49 7.56 -8.52 -7.95
C SER A 49 8.62 -7.63 -8.62
N GLN A 50 9.41 -8.19 -9.53
CA GLN A 50 10.41 -7.41 -10.28
C GLN A 50 9.74 -6.46 -11.28
N GLU A 51 8.70 -6.90 -11.98
CA GLU A 51 7.91 -6.04 -12.87
C GLU A 51 7.12 -5.00 -12.08
N ALA A 52 6.58 -5.38 -10.93
CA ALA A 52 5.92 -4.46 -10.01
C ALA A 52 6.87 -3.34 -9.55
N LYS A 53 8.12 -3.65 -9.19
CA LYS A 53 9.15 -2.67 -8.86
C LYS A 53 9.44 -1.73 -10.04
N GLN A 54 9.42 -2.23 -11.27
CA GLN A 54 9.58 -1.38 -12.45
C GLN A 54 8.38 -0.44 -12.62
N TRP A 55 7.15 -0.94 -12.45
CA TRP A 55 5.96 -0.09 -12.51
C TRP A 55 5.98 0.99 -11.42
N VAL A 56 6.41 0.67 -10.21
CA VAL A 56 6.52 1.65 -9.09
C VAL A 56 7.40 2.84 -9.45
N LYS A 57 8.52 2.63 -10.15
CA LYS A 57 9.40 3.71 -10.63
C LYS A 57 8.72 4.67 -11.62
N GLU A 58 7.73 4.17 -12.34
CA GLU A 58 7.01 4.88 -13.40
C GLU A 58 5.69 5.50 -12.91
N ILE A 59 5.38 5.40 -11.60
CA ILE A 59 4.18 5.99 -11.00
C ILE A 59 4.33 7.51 -10.91
N PRO A 60 3.48 8.29 -11.61
CA PRO A 60 3.57 9.75 -11.59
C PRO A 60 2.77 10.41 -10.47
N TYR A 61 1.76 9.72 -9.90
CA TYR A 61 0.82 10.28 -8.93
C TYR A 61 0.43 9.27 -7.86
N LEU A 62 0.14 9.77 -6.66
CA LEU A 62 -0.32 8.95 -5.53
C LEU A 62 -1.51 8.06 -5.87
N GLU A 63 -2.49 8.57 -6.61
CA GLU A 63 -3.68 7.81 -7.00
C GLU A 63 -3.34 6.55 -7.80
N ILE A 64 -2.34 6.60 -8.70
CA ILE A 64 -1.87 5.41 -9.42
C ILE A 64 -1.23 4.40 -8.45
N ALA A 65 -0.46 4.89 -7.48
CA ALA A 65 0.11 4.03 -6.42
C ALA A 65 -0.99 3.31 -5.63
N GLU A 66 -2.05 4.04 -5.23
CA GLU A 66 -3.20 3.47 -4.53
C GLU A 66 -3.94 2.43 -5.36
N GLN A 67 -4.22 2.72 -6.63
CA GLN A 67 -4.93 1.81 -7.52
C GLN A 67 -4.11 0.56 -7.83
N CYS A 68 -2.82 0.68 -8.14
CA CYS A 68 -1.96 -0.48 -8.37
C CYS A 68 -1.82 -1.35 -7.11
N SER A 69 -1.68 -0.73 -5.94
CA SER A 69 -1.61 -1.45 -4.67
C SER A 69 -2.88 -2.24 -4.41
N HIS A 70 -4.07 -1.60 -4.59
CA HIS A 70 -5.38 -2.19 -4.31
C HIS A 70 -5.81 -3.22 -5.38
N ASN A 71 -5.48 -3.02 -6.66
CA ASN A 71 -5.98 -3.88 -7.73
C ASN A 71 -5.06 -5.07 -8.01
N LEU A 72 -3.73 -4.89 -7.89
CA LEU A 72 -2.73 -5.81 -8.40
C LEU A 72 -1.67 -6.21 -7.37
N PHE A 73 -0.91 -5.27 -6.82
CA PHE A 73 0.35 -5.58 -6.12
C PHE A 73 0.18 -6.45 -4.88
N TYR A 74 -0.85 -6.24 -4.06
CA TYR A 74 -1.06 -7.05 -2.85
C TYR A 74 -1.45 -8.51 -3.14
N LYS A 75 -1.86 -8.82 -4.38
CA LYS A 75 -2.26 -10.17 -4.81
C LYS A 75 -1.11 -11.01 -5.32
N LEU A 76 0.06 -10.39 -5.53
CA LEU A 76 1.20 -11.10 -6.10
C LEU A 76 1.63 -12.29 -5.23
N PRO A 77 2.00 -13.43 -5.84
CA PRO A 77 2.45 -14.60 -5.11
C PRO A 77 3.77 -14.33 -4.36
N ASP A 78 4.61 -13.44 -4.88
CA ASP A 78 5.90 -13.02 -4.33
C ASP A 78 5.84 -11.61 -3.70
N VAL A 79 4.68 -11.23 -3.15
CA VAL A 79 4.43 -9.90 -2.56
C VAL A 79 5.42 -9.54 -1.44
N GLU A 80 5.92 -10.53 -0.70
CA GLU A 80 6.90 -10.31 0.37
C GLU A 80 8.24 -9.82 -0.16
N ASP A 81 8.68 -10.33 -1.32
CA ASP A 81 9.87 -9.84 -2.03
C ASP A 81 9.68 -8.42 -2.55
N LEU A 82 8.46 -8.10 -3.01
CA LEU A 82 8.09 -6.74 -3.39
C LEU A 82 8.21 -5.80 -2.19
N LEU A 83 7.59 -6.13 -1.07
CA LEU A 83 7.56 -5.31 0.14
C LEU A 83 8.97 -5.02 0.66
N LEU A 84 9.81 -6.04 0.80
CA LEU A 84 11.20 -5.87 1.25
C LEU A 84 12.03 -5.04 0.27
N GLY A 85 11.75 -5.15 -1.03
CA GLY A 85 12.45 -4.35 -2.04
C GLY A 85 12.03 -2.88 -2.06
N LEU A 86 10.77 -2.57 -1.72
CA LEU A 86 10.23 -1.21 -1.78
C LEU A 86 10.45 -0.42 -0.49
N ILE A 87 10.36 -1.07 0.69
CA ILE A 87 10.39 -0.34 1.96
C ILE A 87 11.74 0.34 2.25
N PHE A 88 12.82 -0.22 1.72
CA PHE A 88 14.16 0.36 1.86
C PHE A 88 14.59 1.20 0.65
N ASN A 89 13.72 1.33 -0.35
CA ASN A 89 14.01 2.14 -1.54
C ASN A 89 13.63 3.61 -1.26
N VAL A 90 14.63 4.45 -1.18
CA VAL A 90 14.50 5.90 -0.97
C VAL A 90 14.69 6.72 -2.27
N GLU A 91 15.02 6.06 -3.37
CA GLU A 91 15.29 6.73 -4.65
C GLU A 91 13.99 7.00 -5.42
N ASP A 92 13.04 6.06 -5.36
CA ASP A 92 11.78 6.17 -6.09
C ASP A 92 10.70 6.82 -5.21
N GLU A 93 10.11 7.93 -5.65
CA GLU A 93 9.19 8.80 -4.89
C GLU A 93 8.06 8.04 -4.19
N TYR A 94 7.49 7.01 -4.85
CA TYR A 94 6.34 6.29 -4.33
C TYR A 94 6.66 4.91 -3.77
N ALA A 95 7.92 4.46 -3.78
CA ALA A 95 8.28 3.10 -3.39
C ALA A 95 7.81 2.74 -1.97
N ARG A 96 8.17 3.54 -0.99
CA ARG A 96 7.79 3.31 0.42
C ARG A 96 6.29 3.51 0.64
N THR A 97 5.68 4.49 -0.02
CA THR A 97 4.22 4.70 0.01
C THR A 97 3.48 3.46 -0.51
N VAL A 98 3.91 2.90 -1.65
CA VAL A 98 3.33 1.66 -2.21
C VAL A 98 3.52 0.50 -1.24
N ALA A 99 4.68 0.34 -0.60
CA ALA A 99 4.89 -0.71 0.39
C ALA A 99 3.85 -0.64 1.53
N TYR A 100 3.62 0.55 2.10
CA TYR A 100 2.60 0.74 3.14
C TYR A 100 1.17 0.51 2.65
N LEU A 101 0.85 0.94 1.43
CA LEU A 101 -0.47 0.69 0.84
C LEU A 101 -0.72 -0.81 0.61
N VAL A 102 0.29 -1.54 0.12
CA VAL A 102 0.22 -3.00 -0.07
C VAL A 102 0.09 -3.70 1.28
N TRP A 103 0.84 -3.32 2.30
CA TRP A 103 0.66 -3.84 3.66
C TRP A 103 -0.75 -3.59 4.19
N ALA A 104 -1.29 -2.38 3.99
CA ALA A 104 -2.66 -2.06 4.42
C ALA A 104 -3.70 -3.01 3.80
N GLU A 105 -3.59 -3.33 2.49
CA GLU A 105 -4.50 -4.27 1.84
C GLU A 105 -4.31 -5.72 2.34
N LEU A 106 -3.06 -6.17 2.55
CA LEU A 106 -2.77 -7.49 3.10
C LEU A 106 -3.36 -7.66 4.51
N PHE A 107 -3.16 -6.69 5.39
CA PHE A 107 -3.69 -6.73 6.76
C PHE A 107 -5.22 -6.62 6.79
N LYS A 108 -5.81 -5.84 5.90
CA LYS A 108 -7.26 -5.74 5.74
C LYS A 108 -7.88 -7.09 5.35
N GLU A 109 -7.18 -7.89 4.55
CA GLU A 109 -7.59 -9.26 4.21
C GLU A 109 -7.23 -10.31 5.28
N GLY A 110 -6.58 -9.91 6.36
CA GLY A 110 -6.17 -10.81 7.44
C GLY A 110 -5.04 -11.75 7.06
N LYS A 111 -4.24 -11.40 6.03
CA LYS A 111 -3.07 -12.20 5.65
C LYS A 111 -1.98 -12.10 6.71
N ASP A 112 -1.47 -13.26 7.13
CA ASP A 112 -0.27 -13.35 7.96
C ASP A 112 0.97 -13.31 7.06
N LEU A 113 2.00 -12.60 7.52
CA LEU A 113 3.25 -12.41 6.79
C LEU A 113 4.39 -13.11 7.52
N ILE A 114 5.40 -13.55 6.76
CA ILE A 114 6.61 -14.12 7.37
C ILE A 114 7.27 -13.14 8.34
N ALA A 115 7.92 -13.69 9.37
CA ALA A 115 8.49 -12.90 10.46
C ALA A 115 9.43 -11.76 10.00
N PRO A 116 10.34 -11.95 9.03
CA PRO A 116 11.19 -10.85 8.55
C PRO A 116 10.42 -9.65 7.99
N VAL A 117 9.37 -9.90 7.19
CA VAL A 117 8.55 -8.85 6.59
C VAL A 117 7.75 -8.11 7.66
N ARG A 118 7.16 -8.84 8.62
CA ARG A 118 6.43 -8.26 9.74
C ARG A 118 7.33 -7.41 10.64
N THR A 119 8.54 -7.88 10.94
CA THR A 119 9.51 -7.11 11.74
C THR A 119 9.94 -5.84 11.01
N ALA A 120 10.21 -5.92 9.71
CA ALA A 120 10.53 -4.76 8.88
C ALA A 120 9.39 -3.74 8.88
N PHE A 121 8.13 -4.21 8.72
CA PHE A 121 6.95 -3.35 8.76
C PHE A 121 6.89 -2.51 10.05
N VAL A 122 6.95 -3.17 11.22
CA VAL A 122 6.84 -2.47 12.52
C VAL A 122 7.96 -1.45 12.70
N ALA A 123 9.21 -1.85 12.40
CA ALA A 123 10.36 -0.96 12.54
C ALA A 123 10.30 0.25 11.60
N GLU A 124 9.91 0.02 10.33
CA GLU A 124 9.86 1.09 9.34
C GLU A 124 8.67 2.03 9.55
N CYS A 125 7.53 1.56 10.05
CA CYS A 125 6.44 2.45 10.43
C CYS A 125 6.90 3.50 11.45
N MET A 126 7.52 3.06 12.53
CA MET A 126 7.99 3.97 13.59
C MET A 126 9.05 4.94 13.06
N ARG A 127 10.00 4.43 12.26
CA ARG A 127 11.03 5.26 11.63
C ARG A 127 10.44 6.32 10.71
N THR A 128 9.48 5.95 9.86
CA THR A 128 8.82 6.88 8.94
C THR A 128 8.06 7.97 9.68
N LEU A 129 7.35 7.63 10.76
CA LEU A 129 6.61 8.62 11.54
C LEU A 129 7.53 9.59 12.28
N ALA A 130 8.66 9.09 12.81
CA ALA A 130 9.62 9.90 13.55
C ALA A 130 10.53 10.76 12.64
N GLN A 131 10.53 10.52 11.32
CA GLN A 131 11.30 11.35 10.37
C GLN A 131 10.74 12.76 10.29
N THR A 132 11.64 13.73 10.16
CA THR A 132 11.28 15.13 9.93
C THR A 132 10.70 15.33 8.52
N ASP A 133 9.98 16.43 8.31
CA ASP A 133 9.22 16.73 7.08
C ASP A 133 10.01 16.69 5.76
N PHE A 134 11.34 16.66 5.83
CA PHE A 134 12.21 16.60 4.64
C PHE A 134 12.55 15.20 4.19
N GLU A 135 12.39 14.18 5.05
CA GLU A 135 12.81 12.80 4.77
C GLU A 135 11.66 11.87 4.44
N ALA A 136 10.49 12.08 5.05
CA ALA A 136 9.27 11.34 4.73
C ALA A 136 8.15 12.27 4.29
N SER A 137 7.55 11.97 3.13
CA SER A 137 6.43 12.77 2.64
C SER A 137 5.18 12.57 3.50
N PHE A 138 4.32 13.59 3.57
CA PHE A 138 3.03 13.50 4.26
C PHE A 138 2.19 12.30 3.76
N LYS A 139 2.22 12.01 2.47
CA LYS A 139 1.54 10.87 1.85
C LYS A 139 2.06 9.53 2.36
N GLU A 140 3.38 9.43 2.54
CA GLU A 140 4.03 8.23 3.08
C GLU A 140 3.63 8.00 4.54
N LYS A 141 3.67 9.04 5.39
CA LYS A 141 3.22 8.95 6.77
C LYS A 141 1.74 8.54 6.87
N GLN A 142 0.87 9.11 6.04
CA GLN A 142 -0.54 8.71 5.99
C GLN A 142 -0.72 7.24 5.60
N ALA A 143 0.02 6.74 4.61
CA ALA A 143 -0.03 5.35 4.20
C ALA A 143 0.48 4.42 5.31
N ALA A 144 1.54 4.80 6.02
CA ALA A 144 2.06 4.06 7.18
C ALA A 144 1.00 3.98 8.30
N VAL A 145 0.38 5.08 8.69
CA VAL A 145 -0.69 5.09 9.71
C VAL A 145 -1.87 4.23 9.29
N LYS A 146 -2.27 4.28 8.01
CA LYS A 146 -3.32 3.41 7.47
C LYS A 146 -2.97 1.92 7.63
N ALA A 147 -1.76 1.53 7.28
CA ALA A 147 -1.29 0.16 7.44
C ALA A 147 -1.23 -0.28 8.92
N MET A 148 -0.76 0.59 9.81
CA MET A 148 -0.73 0.35 11.25
C MET A 148 -2.13 0.10 11.83
N LYS A 149 -3.14 0.86 11.40
CA LYS A 149 -4.53 0.66 11.81
C LYS A 149 -5.02 -0.75 11.44
N PHE A 150 -4.85 -1.18 10.20
CA PHE A 150 -5.26 -2.52 9.79
C PHE A 150 -4.47 -3.62 10.48
N TYR A 151 -3.18 -3.43 10.71
CA TYR A 151 -2.36 -4.39 11.45
C TYR A 151 -2.84 -4.55 12.90
N GLY A 152 -3.03 -3.47 13.62
CA GLY A 152 -3.45 -3.52 15.04
C GLY A 152 -4.88 -4.01 15.23
N ARG A 153 -5.76 -3.92 14.21
CA ARG A 153 -7.12 -4.50 14.27
C ARG A 153 -7.13 -6.02 14.25
N GLN A 154 -6.08 -6.68 13.76
CA GLN A 154 -6.05 -8.14 13.63
C GLN A 154 -5.99 -8.85 14.99
N SER A 155 -5.30 -8.27 16.00
CA SER A 155 -5.22 -8.85 17.35
C SER A 155 -4.84 -7.82 18.42
N ALA A 156 -5.15 -8.14 19.69
CA ALA A 156 -4.76 -7.30 20.82
C ALA A 156 -3.23 -7.20 20.99
N ASP A 157 -2.50 -8.25 20.63
CA ASP A 157 -1.04 -8.26 20.72
C ASP A 157 -0.40 -7.38 19.66
N GLN A 158 -0.94 -7.39 18.42
CA GLN A 158 -0.51 -6.50 17.35
C GLN A 158 -0.84 -5.03 17.66
N ALA A 159 -2.02 -4.76 18.21
CA ALA A 159 -2.40 -3.42 18.69
C ALA A 159 -1.41 -2.92 19.74
N ARG A 160 -1.09 -3.75 20.73
CA ARG A 160 -0.12 -3.43 21.78
C ARG A 160 1.27 -3.19 21.18
N GLN A 161 1.73 -4.08 20.29
CA GLN A 161 3.03 -3.93 19.62
C GLN A 161 3.16 -2.59 18.89
N MET A 162 2.08 -2.13 18.22
CA MET A 162 2.09 -0.82 17.55
C MET A 162 2.17 0.32 18.55
N LEU A 163 1.47 0.27 19.68
CA LEU A 163 1.50 1.33 20.68
C LEU A 163 2.82 1.35 21.45
N ASP A 164 3.34 0.18 21.81
CA ASP A 164 4.61 0.06 22.54
C ASP A 164 5.81 0.58 21.68
N GLY A 165 5.70 0.48 20.35
CA GLY A 165 6.71 1.00 19.44
C GLY A 165 6.96 2.51 19.55
N PHE A 166 6.00 3.29 20.06
CA PHE A 166 6.20 4.73 20.30
C PHE A 166 7.13 5.02 21.47
N ASP A 167 7.32 4.08 22.40
CA ASP A 167 8.22 4.25 23.55
C ASP A 167 9.69 4.37 23.11
N ASP A 168 10.05 3.81 21.96
CA ASP A 168 11.37 3.89 21.37
C ASP A 168 11.66 5.29 20.74
N PHE A 169 10.62 6.13 20.58
CA PHE A 169 10.72 7.45 19.96
C PHE A 169 10.18 8.57 20.85
N PRO A 170 10.78 8.81 22.04
CA PRO A 170 10.26 9.76 23.02
C PRO A 170 10.27 11.22 22.52
N GLU A 171 11.18 11.59 21.63
CA GLU A 171 11.21 12.92 21.03
C GLU A 171 10.02 13.16 20.11
N PHE A 172 9.66 12.17 19.30
CA PHE A 172 8.46 12.22 18.45
C PHE A 172 7.19 12.32 19.30
N MET A 173 7.10 11.57 20.39
CA MET A 173 5.96 11.63 21.33
C MET A 173 5.80 12.98 22.05
N GLN A 174 6.82 13.83 22.07
CA GLN A 174 6.72 15.21 22.59
C GLN A 174 6.12 16.17 21.54
N THR A 175 6.02 15.77 20.27
CA THR A 175 5.42 16.60 19.23
C THR A 175 3.90 16.49 19.24
N PRO A 176 3.17 17.55 18.82
CA PRO A 176 1.72 17.48 18.63
C PRO A 176 1.30 16.38 17.63
N GLU A 177 2.06 16.21 16.55
CA GLU A 177 1.81 15.17 15.52
C GLU A 177 1.91 13.76 16.12
N GLY A 178 2.97 13.49 16.89
CA GLY A 178 3.17 12.18 17.53
C GLY A 178 2.05 11.85 18.53
N GLN A 179 1.62 12.82 19.32
CA GLN A 179 0.50 12.64 20.25
C GLN A 179 -0.83 12.43 19.54
N GLU A 180 -1.09 13.14 18.44
CA GLU A 180 -2.31 13.00 17.65
C GLU A 180 -2.37 11.60 17.02
N ILE A 181 -1.29 11.15 16.36
CA ILE A 181 -1.22 9.82 15.74
C ILE A 181 -1.37 8.71 16.79
N TYR A 182 -0.68 8.82 17.91
CA TYR A 182 -0.79 7.86 19.01
C TYR A 182 -2.22 7.74 19.54
N ASN A 183 -2.87 8.88 19.80
CA ASN A 183 -4.25 8.90 20.30
C ASN A 183 -5.24 8.36 19.26
N ASP A 184 -5.05 8.65 17.99
CA ASP A 184 -5.87 8.14 16.89
C ASP A 184 -5.74 6.61 16.77
N LEU A 185 -4.54 6.06 16.82
CA LEU A 185 -4.30 4.61 16.82
C LEU A 185 -4.88 3.94 18.07
N LYS A 186 -4.69 4.54 19.25
CA LYS A 186 -5.24 4.02 20.49
C LYS A 186 -6.76 3.97 20.44
N PHE A 187 -7.41 5.05 20.01
CA PHE A 187 -8.86 5.08 19.82
C PHE A 187 -9.32 4.00 18.82
N GLU A 188 -8.63 3.87 17.70
CA GLU A 188 -8.92 2.86 16.67
C GLU A 188 -8.89 1.44 17.24
N PHE A 189 -7.88 1.11 18.05
CA PHE A 189 -7.71 -0.22 18.61
C PHE A 189 -8.66 -0.52 19.78
N GLU A 190 -9.16 0.49 20.47
CA GLU A 190 -10.14 0.33 21.54
C GLU A 190 -11.56 0.16 21.00
N TYR A 191 -11.95 0.84 19.93
CA TYR A 191 -13.34 0.97 19.50
C TYR A 191 -13.67 0.34 18.12
N CYS A 192 -12.67 0.03 17.27
CA CYS A 192 -12.89 -0.45 15.89
C CYS A 192 -12.40 -1.89 15.65
N ARG A 193 -12.57 -2.77 16.63
CA ARG A 193 -12.25 -4.21 16.51
C ARG A 193 -13.35 -4.99 15.83
#